data_e33a5b9f17ef8623fda2fa2c334da896
#
_entry.id   e33a5b9f17ef8623fda2fa2c334da896
#
_cell.length_a   1.000
_cell.length_b   1.000
_cell.length_c   1.000
_cell.angle_alpha   90.00
_cell.angle_beta   90.00
_cell.angle_gamma   90.00
#
_symmetry.space_group_name_H-M   'P 1'
#
loop_
_entity.id
_entity.type
_entity.pdbx_description
1 polymer ?
#
loop_
_entity_poly.entity_id
_entity_poly.type
_entity_poly.pdbx_seq_one_letter_code
_entity_poly.pdbx_strand_id
1 'polypeptide(L)'
;VAGRRGEMRADVEYSPVGEGLGMSEFWLHVWMRRVAVIAAHVIALGLTVLISLLSRPGTSLFSWHPVCMSIAYLLCLTEGILLFSPDGTPFCFKARKGKARLHWFIQALVLLAAATGMGFMVASKNVSECPHLATWHSLLGVGTLAATALQAACGICLLFPKLLKLSPSRLKLYHATCGLVVYLLATVTVVSAMFSDWFQATVKGVVWYGFLLLPLFPALVVMNQITNAYLPRKKITT
;
A
#
# COMPACT_ATOMS: atom_id res chain seq x y z
N VAL A 1 -21.72 52.46 -14.23
CA VAL A 1 -20.29 52.05 -14.36
C VAL A 1 -20.01 51.06 -13.25
N ALA A 2 -20.19 49.77 -13.52
CA ALA A 2 -19.89 48.69 -12.58
C ALA A 2 -18.61 47.99 -13.07
N GLY A 3 -17.53 48.22 -12.35
CA GLY A 3 -16.24 47.57 -12.58
C GLY A 3 -16.31 46.08 -12.23
N ARG A 4 -16.11 45.20 -13.21
CA ARG A 4 -15.82 43.77 -13.00
C ARG A 4 -14.43 43.67 -12.39
N ARG A 5 -14.35 43.32 -11.11
CA ARG A 5 -13.13 42.78 -10.52
C ARG A 5 -12.93 41.37 -11.07
N GLY A 6 -12.03 41.23 -12.02
CA GLY A 6 -11.55 39.93 -12.46
C GLY A 6 -10.74 39.32 -11.31
N GLU A 7 -11.27 38.32 -10.63
CA GLU A 7 -10.49 37.42 -9.81
C GLU A 7 -9.54 36.63 -10.72
N MET A 8 -8.28 37.04 -10.68
CA MET A 8 -7.16 36.30 -11.27
C MET A 8 -6.98 35.02 -10.44
N ARG A 9 -7.70 33.96 -10.80
CA ARG A 9 -7.40 32.62 -10.32
C ARG A 9 -6.04 32.23 -10.91
N ALA A 10 -5.01 32.28 -10.10
CA ALA A 10 -3.72 31.72 -10.45
C ALA A 10 -3.88 30.20 -10.56
N ASP A 11 -4.08 29.72 -11.77
CA ASP A 11 -4.10 28.28 -12.06
C ASP A 11 -2.66 27.76 -11.92
N VAL A 12 -2.36 27.25 -10.73
CA VAL A 12 -1.08 26.61 -10.43
C VAL A 12 -1.12 25.20 -11.01
N GLU A 13 -0.65 25.02 -12.24
CA GLU A 13 -0.42 23.73 -12.85
C GLU A 13 1.05 23.32 -12.62
N TYR A 14 1.26 22.25 -11.85
CA TYR A 14 2.61 21.72 -11.62
C TYR A 14 3.10 20.94 -12.83
N SER A 15 4.15 21.41 -13.47
CA SER A 15 4.90 20.65 -14.48
C SER A 15 5.57 19.42 -13.87
N PRO A 16 5.58 18.26 -14.53
CA PRO A 16 6.39 17.14 -14.06
C PRO A 16 7.87 17.58 -14.02
N VAL A 17 8.60 17.06 -13.03
CA VAL A 17 10.02 17.36 -12.74
C VAL A 17 10.97 17.23 -13.96
N GLY A 18 10.46 16.96 -15.16
CA GLY A 18 11.24 16.78 -16.38
C GLY A 18 11.35 17.98 -17.31
N GLU A 19 10.64 19.10 -17.09
CA GLU A 19 10.64 20.21 -18.07
C GLU A 19 11.86 21.16 -17.97
N GLY A 20 12.80 20.91 -17.06
CA GLY A 20 14.06 21.64 -16.96
C GLY A 20 15.31 20.76 -17.01
N LEU A 21 15.11 19.44 -17.16
CA LEU A 21 16.21 18.48 -17.16
C LEU A 21 16.73 18.27 -18.59
N GLY A 22 18.06 18.15 -18.73
CA GLY A 22 18.68 17.70 -19.98
C GLY A 22 18.15 16.32 -20.37
N MET A 23 18.19 15.97 -21.67
CA MET A 23 17.67 14.70 -22.20
C MET A 23 18.24 13.49 -21.45
N SER A 24 19.51 13.51 -21.05
CA SER A 24 20.18 12.46 -20.29
C SER A 24 19.63 12.32 -18.88
N GLU A 25 19.38 13.44 -18.19
CA GLU A 25 18.83 13.48 -16.83
C GLU A 25 17.38 12.99 -16.82
N PHE A 26 16.59 13.35 -17.83
CA PHE A 26 15.23 12.85 -18.00
C PHE A 26 15.20 11.32 -18.13
N TRP A 27 16.05 10.74 -18.98
CA TRP A 27 16.13 9.29 -19.16
C TRP A 27 16.64 8.58 -17.91
N LEU A 28 17.60 9.15 -17.20
CA LEU A 28 18.08 8.63 -15.93
C LEU A 28 16.95 8.58 -14.88
N HIS A 29 16.17 9.66 -14.77
CA HIS A 29 15.05 9.74 -13.84
C HIS A 29 13.97 8.69 -14.14
N VAL A 30 13.59 8.52 -15.41
CA VAL A 30 12.64 7.50 -15.85
C VAL A 30 13.16 6.09 -15.55
N TRP A 31 14.44 5.85 -15.81
CA TRP A 31 15.06 4.56 -15.50
C TRP A 31 15.08 4.25 -14.00
N MET A 32 15.50 5.22 -13.19
CA MET A 32 15.52 5.07 -11.72
C MET A 32 14.13 4.75 -11.16
N ARG A 33 13.09 5.40 -11.65
CA ARG A 33 11.71 5.12 -11.23
C ARG A 33 11.28 3.70 -11.61
N ARG A 34 11.61 3.22 -12.81
CA ARG A 34 11.33 1.83 -13.22
C ARG A 34 12.04 0.83 -12.34
N VAL A 35 13.32 1.04 -12.08
CA VAL A 35 14.11 0.17 -11.19
C VAL A 35 13.51 0.17 -9.77
N ALA A 36 13.12 1.33 -9.25
CA ALA A 36 12.49 1.43 -7.93
C ALA A 36 11.17 0.64 -7.84
N VAL A 37 10.33 0.71 -8.88
CA VAL A 37 9.07 -0.05 -8.94
C VAL A 37 9.36 -1.56 -9.02
N ILE A 38 10.29 -1.99 -9.86
CA ILE A 38 10.70 -3.40 -9.95
C ILE A 38 11.25 -3.90 -8.60
N ALA A 39 12.11 -3.11 -7.96
CA ALA A 39 12.64 -3.44 -6.65
C ALA A 39 11.54 -3.56 -5.59
N ALA A 40 10.50 -2.70 -5.65
CA ALA A 40 9.36 -2.79 -4.74
C ALA A 40 8.60 -4.12 -4.90
N HIS A 41 8.36 -4.58 -6.14
CA HIS A 41 7.76 -5.90 -6.41
C HIS A 41 8.62 -7.04 -5.85
N VAL A 42 9.93 -7.01 -6.09
CA VAL A 42 10.86 -8.04 -5.64
C VAL A 42 10.93 -8.07 -4.10
N ILE A 43 10.98 -6.90 -3.45
CA ILE A 43 11.01 -6.81 -1.98
C ILE A 43 9.69 -7.32 -1.38
N ALA A 44 8.54 -6.92 -1.93
CA ALA A 44 7.24 -7.37 -1.44
C ALA A 44 7.10 -8.90 -1.51
N LEU A 45 7.46 -9.49 -2.65
CA LEU A 45 7.44 -10.94 -2.85
C LEU A 45 8.48 -11.63 -1.95
N GLY A 46 9.73 -11.14 -1.95
CA GLY A 46 10.84 -11.72 -1.19
C GLY A 46 10.56 -11.74 0.31
N LEU A 47 10.09 -10.63 0.89
CA LEU A 47 9.71 -10.56 2.29
C LEU A 47 8.56 -11.51 2.63
N THR A 48 7.54 -11.60 1.76
CA THR A 48 6.42 -12.52 1.95
C THR A 48 6.89 -13.97 2.00
N VAL A 49 7.74 -14.37 1.05
CA VAL A 49 8.32 -15.72 1.02
C VAL A 49 9.18 -15.98 2.27
N LEU A 50 10.07 -15.07 2.62
CA LEU A 50 10.96 -15.22 3.77
C LEU A 50 10.18 -15.35 5.09
N ILE A 51 9.19 -14.47 5.33
CA ILE A 51 8.34 -14.54 6.54
C ILE A 51 7.54 -15.84 6.55
N SER A 52 7.02 -16.27 5.41
CA SER A 52 6.28 -17.54 5.32
C SER A 52 7.17 -18.75 5.66
N LEU A 53 8.41 -18.78 5.18
CA LEU A 53 9.36 -19.84 5.49
C LEU A 53 9.77 -19.83 6.99
N LEU A 54 10.05 -18.65 7.55
CA LEU A 54 10.38 -18.48 8.96
C LEU A 54 9.24 -18.90 9.89
N SER A 55 8.00 -18.68 9.47
CA SER A 55 6.80 -19.01 10.25
C SER A 55 6.53 -20.50 10.34
N ARG A 56 7.09 -21.32 9.47
CA ARG A 56 6.90 -22.80 9.41
C ARG A 56 5.40 -23.18 9.46
N PRO A 57 4.61 -22.81 8.46
CA PRO A 57 3.15 -23.02 8.47
C PRO A 57 2.80 -24.49 8.75
N GLY A 58 1.74 -24.70 9.54
CA GLY A 58 1.30 -26.04 9.96
C GLY A 58 1.90 -26.54 11.26
N THR A 59 2.93 -25.88 11.83
CA THR A 59 3.51 -26.31 13.13
C THR A 59 2.68 -25.85 14.34
N SER A 60 1.88 -24.80 14.18
CA SER A 60 0.97 -24.28 15.20
C SER A 60 -0.12 -23.42 14.55
N LEU A 61 -1.20 -23.10 15.30
CA LEU A 61 -2.20 -22.13 14.84
C LEU A 61 -1.56 -20.75 14.60
N PHE A 62 -0.66 -20.33 15.47
CA PHE A 62 0.07 -19.06 15.32
C PHE A 62 0.85 -18.98 14.01
N SER A 63 1.45 -20.09 13.54
CA SER A 63 2.32 -20.09 12.36
C SER A 63 1.63 -19.61 11.08
N TRP A 64 0.30 -19.72 10.99
CA TRP A 64 -0.49 -19.22 9.86
C TRP A 64 -0.73 -17.72 9.89
N HIS A 65 -0.68 -17.08 11.06
CA HIS A 65 -0.88 -15.64 11.17
C HIS A 65 0.15 -14.82 10.38
N PRO A 66 1.47 -14.99 10.58
CA PRO A 66 2.46 -14.24 9.81
C PRO A 66 2.38 -14.53 8.30
N VAL A 67 2.05 -15.77 7.90
CA VAL A 67 1.88 -16.15 6.49
C VAL A 67 0.72 -15.37 5.86
N CYS A 68 -0.46 -15.46 6.46
CA CYS A 68 -1.65 -14.79 5.94
C CYS A 68 -1.49 -13.26 5.91
N MET A 69 -0.88 -12.69 6.96
CA MET A 69 -0.67 -11.24 7.05
C MET A 69 0.38 -10.74 6.07
N SER A 70 1.46 -11.48 5.82
CA SER A 70 2.46 -11.10 4.81
C SER A 70 1.89 -11.20 3.39
N ILE A 71 1.10 -12.23 3.09
CA ILE A 71 0.38 -12.33 1.82
C ILE A 71 -0.59 -11.15 1.65
N ALA A 72 -1.36 -10.81 2.69
CA ALA A 72 -2.31 -9.70 2.63
C ALA A 72 -1.63 -8.35 2.44
N TYR A 73 -0.73 -7.98 3.34
CA TYR A 73 -0.25 -6.61 3.49
C TYR A 73 1.10 -6.33 2.82
N LEU A 74 2.02 -7.30 2.77
CA LEU A 74 3.27 -7.10 2.03
C LEU A 74 3.10 -7.38 0.53
N LEU A 75 2.41 -8.46 0.16
CA LEU A 75 2.28 -8.84 -1.25
C LEU A 75 1.03 -8.21 -1.88
N CYS A 76 -0.16 -8.72 -1.54
CA CYS A 76 -1.39 -8.38 -2.27
C CYS A 76 -1.72 -6.88 -2.20
N LEU A 77 -1.62 -6.24 -1.04
CA LEU A 77 -1.91 -4.82 -0.91
C LEU A 77 -0.93 -3.97 -1.74
N THR A 78 0.38 -4.29 -1.69
CA THR A 78 1.41 -3.61 -2.48
C THR A 78 1.18 -3.80 -3.97
N GLU A 79 1.01 -5.04 -4.43
CA GLU A 79 0.78 -5.35 -5.85
C GLU A 79 -0.51 -4.70 -6.37
N GLY A 80 -1.59 -4.72 -5.57
CA GLY A 80 -2.85 -4.08 -5.92
C GLY A 80 -2.73 -2.58 -6.17
N ILE A 81 -1.85 -1.88 -5.45
CA ILE A 81 -1.59 -0.44 -5.65
C ILE A 81 -0.63 -0.21 -6.81
N LEU A 82 0.44 -1.00 -6.90
CA LEU A 82 1.46 -0.86 -7.96
C LEU A 82 0.94 -1.19 -9.35
N LEU A 83 -0.21 -1.87 -9.50
CA LEU A 83 -0.92 -2.04 -10.78
C LEU A 83 -1.13 -0.74 -11.55
N PHE A 84 -1.30 0.37 -10.84
CA PHE A 84 -1.53 1.68 -11.44
C PHE A 84 -0.24 2.47 -11.68
N SER A 85 0.93 1.90 -11.38
CA SER A 85 2.21 2.55 -11.67
C SER A 85 2.36 2.83 -13.16
N PRO A 86 2.76 4.06 -13.56
CA PRO A 86 3.10 4.36 -14.93
C PRO A 86 4.44 3.76 -15.35
N ASP A 87 5.31 3.43 -14.40
CA ASP A 87 6.71 3.11 -14.64
C ASP A 87 7.00 1.62 -14.84
N GLY A 88 5.99 0.79 -14.73
CA GLY A 88 6.09 -0.65 -14.98
C GLY A 88 5.14 -1.45 -14.11
N THR A 89 4.43 -2.35 -14.73
CA THR A 89 3.66 -3.39 -14.03
C THR A 89 4.00 -4.71 -14.68
N PRO A 90 4.21 -5.80 -13.92
CA PRO A 90 4.46 -7.12 -14.48
C PRO A 90 3.24 -7.67 -15.23
N PHE A 91 2.09 -7.01 -15.10
CA PHE A 91 0.82 -7.43 -15.70
C PHE A 91 0.59 -6.75 -17.05
N CYS A 92 0.31 -7.53 -18.08
CA CYS A 92 0.08 -7.09 -19.47
C CYS A 92 -1.22 -6.27 -19.68
N PHE A 93 -1.89 -5.83 -18.65
CA PHE A 93 -3.12 -5.05 -18.76
C PHE A 93 -2.84 -3.59 -19.12
N LYS A 94 -2.97 -3.26 -20.41
CA LYS A 94 -2.89 -1.87 -20.89
C LYS A 94 -4.17 -1.07 -20.55
N ALA A 95 -5.33 -1.72 -20.56
CA ALA A 95 -6.61 -1.05 -20.36
C ALA A 95 -6.87 -0.73 -18.87
N ARG A 96 -7.20 0.52 -18.56
CA ARG A 96 -7.52 0.99 -17.19
C ARG A 96 -8.65 0.20 -16.53
N LYS A 97 -9.64 -0.24 -17.31
CA LYS A 97 -10.75 -1.09 -16.80
C LYS A 97 -10.24 -2.45 -16.33
N GLY A 98 -9.30 -3.07 -17.04
CA GLY A 98 -8.67 -4.33 -16.66
C GLY A 98 -7.88 -4.19 -15.35
N LYS A 99 -7.07 -3.14 -15.22
CA LYS A 99 -6.34 -2.82 -13.98
C LYS A 99 -7.28 -2.62 -12.79
N ALA A 100 -8.41 -1.93 -12.97
CA ALA A 100 -9.39 -1.72 -11.92
C ALA A 100 -10.07 -3.03 -11.47
N ARG A 101 -10.39 -3.95 -12.41
CA ARG A 101 -10.94 -5.27 -12.08
C ARG A 101 -9.95 -6.12 -11.31
N LEU A 102 -8.68 -6.14 -11.75
CA LEU A 102 -7.63 -6.88 -11.07
C LEU A 102 -7.34 -6.29 -9.68
N HIS A 103 -7.31 -4.96 -9.55
CA HIS A 103 -7.21 -4.28 -8.27
C HIS A 103 -8.32 -4.73 -7.30
N TRP A 104 -9.56 -4.71 -7.75
CA TRP A 104 -10.70 -5.16 -6.94
C TRP A 104 -10.52 -6.60 -6.48
N PHE A 105 -10.14 -7.51 -7.39
CA PHE A 105 -9.90 -8.91 -7.08
C PHE A 105 -8.77 -9.08 -6.04
N ILE A 106 -7.64 -8.40 -6.23
CA ILE A 106 -6.51 -8.46 -5.30
C ILE A 106 -6.92 -7.89 -3.93
N GLN A 107 -7.70 -6.80 -3.87
CA GLN A 107 -8.16 -6.24 -2.61
C GLN A 107 -9.13 -7.19 -1.87
N ALA A 108 -9.94 -7.96 -2.59
CA ALA A 108 -10.75 -9.01 -1.99
C ALA A 108 -9.87 -10.12 -1.36
N LEU A 109 -8.76 -10.51 -2.03
CA LEU A 109 -7.77 -11.43 -1.46
C LEU A 109 -7.08 -10.85 -0.22
N VAL A 110 -6.78 -9.54 -0.19
CA VAL A 110 -6.25 -8.88 1.02
C VAL A 110 -7.19 -9.09 2.20
N LEU A 111 -8.48 -8.79 2.03
CA LEU A 111 -9.46 -8.94 3.11
C LEU A 111 -9.60 -10.40 3.55
N LEU A 112 -9.66 -11.34 2.60
CA LEU A 112 -9.78 -12.76 2.89
C LEU A 112 -8.56 -13.27 3.68
N ALA A 113 -7.35 -12.99 3.20
CA ALA A 113 -6.12 -13.40 3.86
C ALA A 113 -5.97 -12.76 5.24
N ALA A 114 -6.27 -11.46 5.37
CA ALA A 114 -6.18 -10.75 6.64
C ALA A 114 -7.20 -11.27 7.67
N ALA A 115 -8.46 -11.53 7.25
CA ALA A 115 -9.47 -12.12 8.12
C ALA A 115 -9.07 -13.53 8.57
N THR A 116 -8.56 -14.36 7.66
CA THR A 116 -8.05 -15.69 7.95
C THR A 116 -6.90 -15.65 8.95
N GLY A 117 -5.91 -14.79 8.72
CA GLY A 117 -4.76 -14.62 9.62
C GLY A 117 -5.15 -14.10 11.00
N MET A 118 -6.15 -13.20 11.07
CA MET A 118 -6.71 -12.75 12.35
C MET A 118 -7.43 -13.89 13.07
N GLY A 119 -8.21 -14.70 12.35
CA GLY A 119 -8.89 -15.89 12.90
C GLY A 119 -7.90 -16.87 13.53
N PHE A 120 -6.80 -17.17 12.85
CA PHE A 120 -5.73 -18.02 13.39
C PHE A 120 -5.09 -17.44 14.64
N MET A 121 -4.84 -16.12 14.67
CA MET A 121 -4.29 -15.47 15.87
C MET A 121 -5.25 -15.53 17.05
N VAL A 122 -6.54 -15.25 16.84
CA VAL A 122 -7.56 -15.33 17.89
C VAL A 122 -7.66 -16.77 18.42
N ALA A 123 -7.75 -17.76 17.53
CA ALA A 123 -7.79 -19.17 17.91
C ALA A 123 -6.54 -19.61 18.68
N SER A 124 -5.35 -19.19 18.22
CA SER A 124 -4.08 -19.50 18.90
C SER A 124 -4.05 -18.93 20.33
N LYS A 125 -4.46 -17.68 20.50
CA LYS A 125 -4.47 -17.04 21.82
C LYS A 125 -5.51 -17.65 22.77
N ASN A 126 -6.68 -18.05 22.24
CA ASN A 126 -7.70 -18.72 23.05
C ASN A 126 -7.20 -20.08 23.56
N VAL A 127 -6.53 -20.87 22.70
CA VAL A 127 -5.97 -22.16 23.09
C VAL A 127 -4.82 -22.01 24.10
N SER A 128 -4.03 -20.92 23.99
CA SER A 128 -2.88 -20.65 24.86
C SER A 128 -3.23 -19.81 26.08
N GLU A 129 -4.51 -19.47 26.29
CA GLU A 129 -5.00 -18.59 27.39
C GLU A 129 -4.27 -17.24 27.48
N CYS A 130 -3.79 -16.73 26.33
CA CYS A 130 -3.05 -15.49 26.24
C CYS A 130 -3.98 -14.28 26.08
N PRO A 131 -3.68 -13.12 26.69
CA PRO A 131 -4.52 -11.93 26.58
C PRO A 131 -4.55 -11.39 25.13
N HIS A 132 -5.74 -10.96 24.69
CA HIS A 132 -5.92 -10.27 23.42
C HIS A 132 -5.53 -8.79 23.54
N LEU A 133 -5.11 -8.19 22.42
CA LEU A 133 -4.83 -6.75 22.28
C LEU A 133 -3.83 -6.18 23.31
N ALA A 134 -2.91 -7.01 23.81
CA ALA A 134 -1.96 -6.63 24.83
C ALA A 134 -0.69 -5.92 24.31
N THR A 135 -0.49 -5.84 22.99
CA THR A 135 0.71 -5.26 22.36
C THR A 135 0.34 -4.15 21.37
N TRP A 136 1.27 -3.23 21.12
CA TRP A 136 1.11 -2.19 20.10
C TRP A 136 0.86 -2.80 18.71
N HIS A 137 1.54 -3.91 18.38
CA HIS A 137 1.30 -4.62 17.12
C HIS A 137 -0.17 -5.10 17.01
N SER A 138 -0.73 -5.63 18.08
CA SER A 138 -2.11 -6.12 18.07
C SER A 138 -3.14 -5.00 17.94
N LEU A 139 -2.91 -3.85 18.62
CA LEU A 139 -3.78 -2.67 18.52
C LEU A 139 -3.72 -2.05 17.12
N LEU A 140 -2.51 -1.82 16.59
CA LEU A 140 -2.31 -1.33 15.23
C LEU A 140 -2.88 -2.32 14.20
N GLY A 141 -2.73 -3.62 14.42
CA GLY A 141 -3.23 -4.67 13.53
C GLY A 141 -4.75 -4.65 13.38
N VAL A 142 -5.48 -4.54 14.49
CA VAL A 142 -6.95 -4.42 14.46
C VAL A 142 -7.37 -3.12 13.81
N GLY A 143 -6.70 -2.00 14.12
CA GLY A 143 -6.93 -0.71 13.48
C GLY A 143 -6.69 -0.76 11.97
N THR A 144 -5.61 -1.41 11.54
CA THR A 144 -5.28 -1.63 10.12
C THR A 144 -6.35 -2.47 9.42
N LEU A 145 -6.80 -3.57 10.04
CA LEU A 145 -7.85 -4.42 9.46
C LEU A 145 -9.16 -3.66 9.28
N ALA A 146 -9.58 -2.90 10.31
CA ALA A 146 -10.78 -2.07 10.25
C ALA A 146 -10.67 -0.98 9.17
N ALA A 147 -9.52 -0.29 9.09
CA ALA A 147 -9.26 0.73 8.09
C ALA A 147 -9.24 0.14 6.66
N THR A 148 -8.67 -1.07 6.49
CA THR A 148 -8.66 -1.79 5.20
C THR A 148 -10.08 -2.16 4.77
N ALA A 149 -10.92 -2.65 5.69
CA ALA A 149 -12.31 -2.98 5.40
C ALA A 149 -13.11 -1.72 4.99
N LEU A 150 -12.92 -0.61 5.71
CA LEU A 150 -13.56 0.68 5.38
C LEU A 150 -13.09 1.20 4.01
N GLN A 151 -11.79 1.09 3.72
CA GLN A 151 -11.22 1.48 2.43
C GLN A 151 -11.77 0.62 1.28
N ALA A 152 -11.98 -0.67 1.50
CA ALA A 152 -12.60 -1.56 0.52
C ALA A 152 -14.08 -1.17 0.28
N ALA A 153 -14.83 -0.86 1.33
CA ALA A 153 -16.20 -0.34 1.23
C ALA A 153 -16.24 0.97 0.41
N CYS A 154 -15.30 1.89 0.67
CA CYS A 154 -15.12 3.11 -0.13
C CYS A 154 -14.81 2.79 -1.61
N GLY A 155 -14.04 1.74 -1.86
CA GLY A 155 -13.75 1.23 -3.22
C GLY A 155 -15.00 0.69 -3.93
N ILE A 156 -15.90 0.00 -3.21
CA ILE A 156 -17.18 -0.45 -3.74
C ILE A 156 -18.04 0.75 -4.16
N CYS A 157 -18.04 1.85 -3.39
CA CYS A 157 -18.75 3.07 -3.74
C CYS A 157 -18.28 3.67 -5.08
N LEU A 158 -17.03 3.45 -5.50
CA LEU A 158 -16.54 3.85 -6.83
C LEU A 158 -17.20 3.10 -7.98
N LEU A 159 -17.75 1.91 -7.74
CA LEU A 159 -18.52 1.16 -8.75
C LEU A 159 -19.92 1.78 -8.96
N PHE A 160 -20.43 2.48 -7.95
CA PHE A 160 -21.76 3.10 -7.94
C PHE A 160 -21.70 4.62 -7.67
N PRO A 161 -21.01 5.42 -8.50
CA PRO A 161 -20.77 6.85 -8.22
C PRO A 161 -22.03 7.69 -8.12
N LYS A 162 -23.14 7.23 -8.74
CA LYS A 162 -24.43 7.91 -8.70
C LYS A 162 -25.07 7.94 -7.31
N LEU A 163 -24.75 6.95 -6.44
CA LEU A 163 -25.30 6.88 -5.08
C LEU A 163 -24.77 7.99 -4.17
N LEU A 164 -23.52 8.41 -4.35
CA LEU A 164 -22.85 9.35 -3.45
C LEU A 164 -22.98 10.83 -3.89
N LYS A 165 -23.60 11.12 -5.04
CA LYS A 165 -23.72 12.48 -5.61
C LYS A 165 -22.37 13.25 -5.69
N LEU A 166 -21.24 12.52 -5.68
CA LEU A 166 -19.89 13.05 -5.79
C LEU A 166 -19.36 12.88 -7.21
N SER A 167 -18.52 13.82 -7.65
CA SER A 167 -17.84 13.66 -8.94
C SER A 167 -16.90 12.46 -8.89
N PRO A 168 -16.86 11.62 -9.95
CA PRO A 168 -15.97 10.46 -9.99
C PRO A 168 -14.48 10.80 -9.77
N SER A 169 -14.06 12.02 -10.15
CA SER A 169 -12.67 12.47 -9.96
C SER A 169 -12.34 12.70 -8.49
N ARG A 170 -13.23 13.38 -7.74
CA ARG A 170 -13.06 13.59 -6.30
C ARG A 170 -13.07 12.28 -5.52
N LEU A 171 -14.01 11.39 -5.88
CA LEU A 171 -14.09 10.09 -5.21
C LEU A 171 -12.84 9.23 -5.42
N LYS A 172 -12.25 9.26 -6.62
CA LYS A 172 -10.96 8.59 -6.89
C LYS A 172 -9.82 9.21 -6.10
N LEU A 173 -9.78 10.54 -5.97
CA LEU A 173 -8.78 11.24 -5.17
C LEU A 173 -8.88 10.81 -3.70
N TYR A 174 -10.08 10.85 -3.12
CA TYR A 174 -10.31 10.44 -1.72
C TYR A 174 -9.94 8.97 -1.51
N HIS A 175 -10.37 8.07 -2.40
CA HIS A 175 -9.99 6.66 -2.33
C HIS A 175 -8.47 6.46 -2.38
N ALA A 176 -7.77 7.15 -3.26
CA ALA A 176 -6.31 7.02 -3.38
C ALA A 176 -5.57 7.60 -2.18
N THR A 177 -5.98 8.77 -1.67
CA THR A 177 -5.34 9.41 -0.50
C THR A 177 -5.62 8.65 0.79
N CYS A 178 -6.87 8.24 1.03
CA CYS A 178 -7.20 7.37 2.17
C CYS A 178 -6.50 6.00 2.05
N GLY A 179 -6.44 5.44 0.83
CA GLY A 179 -5.71 4.20 0.55
C GLY A 179 -4.22 4.30 0.86
N LEU A 180 -3.59 5.45 0.60
CA LEU A 180 -2.20 5.69 1.01
C LEU A 180 -2.07 5.68 2.54
N VAL A 181 -2.96 6.33 3.26
CA VAL A 181 -2.93 6.33 4.74
C VAL A 181 -3.08 4.91 5.28
N VAL A 182 -4.02 4.12 4.74
CA VAL A 182 -4.19 2.70 5.12
C VAL A 182 -2.94 1.89 4.82
N TYR A 183 -2.32 2.10 3.66
CA TYR A 183 -1.08 1.42 3.28
C TYR A 183 0.09 1.76 4.21
N LEU A 184 0.26 3.02 4.58
CA LEU A 184 1.28 3.44 5.54
C LEU A 184 1.01 2.87 6.94
N LEU A 185 -0.26 2.84 7.39
CA LEU A 185 -0.64 2.20 8.64
C LEU A 185 -0.33 0.70 8.63
N ALA A 186 -0.61 0.00 7.52
CA ALA A 186 -0.26 -1.39 7.33
C ALA A 186 1.26 -1.60 7.39
N THR A 187 2.04 -0.72 6.76
CA THR A 187 3.52 -0.76 6.82
C THR A 187 4.02 -0.61 8.25
N VAL A 188 3.50 0.36 9.00
CA VAL A 188 3.85 0.55 10.43
C VAL A 188 3.47 -0.69 11.25
N THR A 189 2.32 -1.30 10.97
CA THR A 189 1.88 -2.53 11.63
C THR A 189 2.82 -3.70 11.34
N VAL A 190 3.26 -3.86 10.08
CA VAL A 190 4.26 -4.87 9.72
C VAL A 190 5.59 -4.61 10.42
N VAL A 191 6.08 -3.37 10.41
CA VAL A 191 7.31 -2.99 11.12
C VAL A 191 7.20 -3.27 12.62
N SER A 192 6.05 -2.99 13.25
CA SER A 192 5.83 -3.28 14.66
C SER A 192 5.87 -4.79 15.00
N ALA A 193 5.53 -5.67 14.02
CA ALA A 193 5.65 -7.11 14.19
C ALA A 193 7.10 -7.58 14.38
N MET A 194 8.09 -6.83 13.85
CA MET A 194 9.52 -7.16 13.99
C MET A 194 10.02 -7.02 15.44
N PHE A 195 9.24 -6.34 16.29
CA PHE A 195 9.50 -6.20 17.74
C PHE A 195 8.80 -7.26 18.59
N SER A 196 8.05 -8.19 17.98
CA SER A 196 7.44 -9.30 18.72
C SER A 196 8.49 -10.29 19.20
N ASP A 197 8.23 -10.93 20.36
CA ASP A 197 9.12 -11.94 20.95
C ASP A 197 9.42 -13.07 19.96
N TRP A 198 8.39 -13.51 19.23
CA TRP A 198 8.55 -14.55 18.21
C TRP A 198 9.55 -14.14 17.13
N PHE A 199 9.42 -12.91 16.60
CA PHE A 199 10.28 -12.47 15.51
C PHE A 199 11.71 -12.26 15.98
N GLN A 200 11.91 -11.64 17.15
CA GLN A 200 13.25 -11.44 17.75
C GLN A 200 13.93 -12.75 18.16
N ALA A 201 13.15 -13.77 18.54
CA ALA A 201 13.68 -15.10 18.80
C ALA A 201 14.12 -15.81 17.49
N THR A 202 13.44 -15.52 16.38
CA THR A 202 13.67 -16.19 15.08
C THR A 202 14.75 -15.50 14.25
N VAL A 203 14.77 -14.15 14.24
CA VAL A 203 15.70 -13.34 13.42
C VAL A 203 16.56 -12.48 14.33
N LYS A 204 17.89 -12.67 14.24
CA LYS A 204 18.86 -12.00 15.11
C LYS A 204 19.92 -11.24 14.33
N GLY A 205 20.62 -10.36 15.03
CA GLY A 205 21.76 -9.63 14.50
C GLY A 205 21.40 -8.64 13.40
N VAL A 206 22.31 -8.45 12.46
CA VAL A 206 22.17 -7.47 11.37
C VAL A 206 20.99 -7.76 10.44
N VAL A 207 20.58 -9.00 10.29
CA VAL A 207 19.45 -9.41 9.44
C VAL A 207 18.13 -8.83 9.94
N TRP A 208 17.97 -8.67 11.25
CA TRP A 208 16.80 -8.05 11.85
C TRP A 208 16.59 -6.61 11.34
N TYR A 209 17.67 -5.81 11.22
CA TYR A 209 17.58 -4.46 10.66
C TYR A 209 17.15 -4.46 9.19
N GLY A 210 17.54 -5.48 8.42
CA GLY A 210 17.08 -5.68 7.05
C GLY A 210 15.56 -5.83 6.99
N PHE A 211 14.98 -6.71 7.82
CA PHE A 211 13.52 -6.89 7.90
C PHE A 211 12.81 -5.62 8.37
N LEU A 212 13.41 -4.83 9.25
CA LEU A 212 12.86 -3.57 9.73
C LEU A 212 12.78 -2.51 8.62
N LEU A 213 13.81 -2.41 7.79
CA LEU A 213 13.95 -1.34 6.80
C LEU A 213 13.32 -1.69 5.44
N LEU A 214 13.38 -2.96 5.02
CA LEU A 214 12.90 -3.38 3.70
C LEU A 214 11.41 -3.05 3.44
N PRO A 215 10.46 -3.19 4.38
CA PRO A 215 9.07 -2.82 4.14
C PRO A 215 8.85 -1.32 3.86
N LEU A 216 9.78 -0.46 4.31
CA LEU A 216 9.71 0.98 4.10
C LEU A 216 9.97 1.35 2.64
N PHE A 217 10.74 0.54 1.90
CA PHE A 217 11.07 0.84 0.52
C PHE A 217 9.83 0.81 -0.40
N PRO A 218 9.01 -0.26 -0.46
CA PRO A 218 7.74 -0.22 -1.19
C PRO A 218 6.82 0.90 -0.73
N ALA A 219 6.84 1.25 0.57
CA ALA A 219 6.03 2.35 1.09
C ALA A 219 6.43 3.70 0.48
N LEU A 220 7.72 3.98 0.35
CA LEU A 220 8.22 5.18 -0.33
C LEU A 220 7.85 5.21 -1.81
N VAL A 221 7.94 4.06 -2.51
CA VAL A 221 7.58 3.95 -3.92
C VAL A 221 6.08 4.21 -4.12
N VAL A 222 5.22 3.60 -3.30
CA VAL A 222 3.76 3.82 -3.34
C VAL A 222 3.40 5.26 -3.00
N MET A 223 4.02 5.84 -1.97
CA MET A 223 3.82 7.25 -1.61
C MET A 223 4.17 8.16 -2.77
N ASN A 224 5.33 7.98 -3.39
CA ASN A 224 5.75 8.75 -4.57
C ASN A 224 4.80 8.58 -5.76
N GLN A 225 4.32 7.34 -6.02
CA GLN A 225 3.36 7.07 -7.08
C GLN A 225 2.05 7.85 -6.88
N ILE A 226 1.47 7.81 -5.69
CA ILE A 226 0.18 8.45 -5.40
C ILE A 226 0.33 9.96 -5.37
N THR A 227 1.39 10.48 -4.76
CA THR A 227 1.69 11.91 -4.71
C THR A 227 1.82 12.49 -6.12
N ASN A 228 2.60 11.86 -6.98
CA ASN A 228 2.79 12.31 -8.36
C ASN A 228 1.52 12.20 -9.23
N ALA A 229 0.61 11.26 -8.90
CA ALA A 229 -0.64 11.11 -9.64
C ALA A 229 -1.69 12.19 -9.31
N TYR A 230 -1.64 12.77 -8.12
CA TYR A 230 -2.71 13.63 -7.60
C TYR A 230 -2.25 15.01 -7.12
N LEU A 231 -0.94 15.28 -7.02
CA LEU A 231 -0.47 16.64 -6.77
C LEU A 231 -0.78 17.56 -7.97
N PRO A 232 -1.22 18.80 -7.71
CA PRO A 232 -1.38 19.80 -8.76
C PRO A 232 -0.04 20.05 -9.46
N ARG A 233 -0.04 20.09 -10.78
CA ARG A 233 1.15 20.43 -11.56
C ARG A 233 1.16 21.92 -11.80
N LYS A 234 2.27 22.61 -11.45
CA LYS A 234 2.45 24.04 -11.74
C LYS A 234 2.85 24.19 -13.20
N LYS A 235 2.03 24.84 -14.02
CA LYS A 235 2.48 25.33 -15.33
C LYS A 235 3.47 26.47 -15.09
N ILE A 236 4.70 26.30 -15.53
CA ILE A 236 5.63 27.41 -15.66
C ILE A 236 5.20 28.12 -16.95
N THR A 237 4.50 29.26 -16.81
CA THR A 237 4.31 30.18 -17.92
C THR A 237 5.65 30.86 -18.13
N THR A 238 6.34 30.47 -19.21
CA THR A 238 7.45 31.24 -19.79
C THR A 238 6.92 32.48 -20.49
#